data_c775ce4eb76d8e2b5eb356028800ab95
#
_entry.id   c775ce4eb76d8e2b5eb356028800ab95
#
_cell.length_a   1.000
_cell.length_b   1.000
_cell.length_c   1.000
_cell.angle_alpha   90.00
_cell.angle_beta   90.00
_cell.angle_gamma   90.00
#
_symmetry.space_group_name_H-M   'P 1'
#
loop_
_entity.id
_entity.type
_entity.pdbx_description
1 polymer ?
#
loop_
_entity_poly.entity_id
_entity_poly.type
_entity_poly.pdbx_seq_one_letter_code
_entity_poly.pdbx_strand_id
1 'polypeptide(L)'
;MDNKYATRTAVNIVEEIFNSITHGLGMAGAITGLTLGIIILTLPVPLKVGFIIYAASLILLMLASTLYHALTFTRANKVFRAIDHSSIFILIAGSFTPFIIYLYNGWAQTIFLAGIWLTAVIGIIITNTIVLPKNKKLTGVMLYIGFGWMGLLLIPKMGMMNAPVICLLLAGGILYTIGTIPFAFKKPFMHFSWHLFVIGAACTHFFAIIMLV
;
A
#
# COMPACT_ATOMS: atom_id res chain seq x y z
N MET A 1 -32.80 -7.22 -1.07
CA MET A 1 -32.39 -6.35 -2.20
C MET A 1 -31.27 -5.49 -1.72
N ASP A 2 -30.03 -5.89 -1.96
CA ASP A 2 -28.88 -5.09 -1.58
C ASP A 2 -28.86 -3.82 -2.41
N ASN A 3 -28.89 -2.68 -1.72
CA ASN A 3 -28.88 -1.37 -2.32
C ASN A 3 -27.68 -1.24 -3.26
N LYS A 4 -27.92 -1.40 -4.56
CA LYS A 4 -26.91 -1.57 -5.59
C LYS A 4 -25.99 -0.36 -5.76
N TYR A 5 -26.35 0.77 -5.15
CA TYR A 5 -25.62 2.04 -5.18
C TYR A 5 -25.71 2.67 -3.78
N ALA A 6 -24.60 3.15 -3.24
CA ALA A 6 -24.59 3.90 -2.00
C ALA A 6 -25.62 5.03 -2.05
N THR A 7 -26.38 5.21 -0.98
CA THR A 7 -27.32 6.33 -0.89
C THR A 7 -26.55 7.65 -1.00
N ARG A 8 -26.91 8.49 -1.96
CA ARG A 8 -26.31 9.81 -2.16
C ARG A 8 -26.77 10.78 -1.07
N THR A 9 -26.16 10.68 0.13
CA THR A 9 -26.31 11.73 1.13
C THR A 9 -25.21 12.77 0.92
N ALA A 10 -25.46 14.03 1.33
CA ALA A 10 -24.46 15.10 1.21
C ALA A 10 -23.13 14.72 1.91
N VAL A 11 -23.21 14.08 3.09
CA VAL A 11 -22.02 13.63 3.84
C VAL A 11 -21.23 12.58 3.06
N ASN A 12 -21.90 11.59 2.45
CA ASN A 12 -21.23 10.56 1.67
C ASN A 12 -20.54 11.14 0.44
N ILE A 13 -21.17 12.11 -0.25
CA ILE A 13 -20.59 12.76 -1.43
C ILE A 13 -19.32 13.52 -1.02
N VAL A 14 -19.39 14.31 0.05
CA VAL A 14 -18.24 15.08 0.54
C VAL A 14 -17.09 14.16 0.96
N GLU A 15 -17.37 13.07 1.68
CA GLU A 15 -16.35 12.09 2.10
C GLU A 15 -15.66 11.45 0.88
N GLU A 16 -16.42 11.03 -0.14
CA GLU A 16 -15.87 10.46 -1.37
C GLU A 16 -14.99 11.44 -2.16
N ILE A 17 -15.38 12.73 -2.17
CA ILE A 17 -14.54 13.80 -2.76
C ILE A 17 -13.21 13.91 -2.01
N PHE A 18 -13.24 13.97 -0.67
CA PHE A 18 -12.01 14.03 0.12
C PHE A 18 -11.13 12.80 -0.05
N ASN A 19 -11.72 11.59 -0.09
CA ASN A 19 -11.03 10.34 -0.35
C ASN A 19 -10.32 10.38 -1.71
N SER A 20 -11.04 10.80 -2.75
CA SER A 20 -10.50 10.90 -4.11
C SER A 20 -9.37 11.94 -4.22
N ILE A 21 -9.58 13.15 -3.68
CA ILE A 21 -8.56 14.21 -3.72
C ILE A 21 -7.30 13.80 -2.96
N THR A 22 -7.44 13.21 -1.77
CA THR A 22 -6.30 12.85 -0.93
C THR A 22 -5.38 11.85 -1.63
N HIS A 23 -5.93 10.78 -2.19
CA HIS A 23 -5.12 9.81 -2.94
C HIS A 23 -4.68 10.34 -4.30
N GLY A 24 -5.46 11.24 -4.94
CA GLY A 24 -5.02 11.95 -6.14
C GLY A 24 -3.76 12.81 -5.90
N LEU A 25 -3.71 13.53 -4.78
CA LEU A 25 -2.52 14.26 -4.35
C LEU A 25 -1.37 13.32 -3.99
N GLY A 26 -1.67 12.19 -3.32
CA GLY A 26 -0.71 11.12 -3.05
C GLY A 26 -0.10 10.55 -4.33
N MET A 27 -0.91 10.35 -5.39
CA MET A 27 -0.44 9.92 -6.70
C MET A 27 0.51 10.95 -7.34
N ALA A 28 0.13 12.22 -7.33
CA ALA A 28 0.99 13.29 -7.86
C ALA A 28 2.34 13.33 -7.11
N GLY A 29 2.32 13.21 -5.77
CA GLY A 29 3.52 13.11 -4.95
C GLY A 29 4.37 11.88 -5.29
N ALA A 30 3.75 10.71 -5.49
CA ALA A 30 4.46 9.49 -5.86
C ALA A 30 5.12 9.57 -7.24
N ILE A 31 4.44 10.17 -8.23
CA ILE A 31 5.00 10.43 -9.58
C ILE A 31 6.18 11.40 -9.47
N THR A 32 6.04 12.49 -8.72
CA THR A 32 7.12 13.45 -8.48
C THR A 32 8.30 12.77 -7.80
N GLY A 33 8.06 11.99 -6.74
CA GLY A 33 9.09 11.25 -6.02
C GLY A 33 9.81 10.23 -6.89
N LEU A 34 9.08 9.50 -7.75
CA LEU A 34 9.69 8.58 -8.73
C LEU A 34 10.58 9.33 -9.71
N THR A 35 10.06 10.42 -10.30
CA THR A 35 10.80 11.21 -11.32
C THR A 35 12.07 11.80 -10.72
N LEU A 36 11.97 12.48 -9.58
CA LEU A 36 13.13 13.07 -8.91
C LEU A 36 14.12 11.99 -8.43
N GLY A 37 13.61 10.86 -7.91
CA GLY A 37 14.44 9.75 -7.49
C GLY A 37 15.26 9.14 -8.65
N ILE A 38 14.67 8.99 -9.82
CA ILE A 38 15.40 8.49 -11.00
C ILE A 38 16.51 9.47 -11.45
N ILE A 39 16.22 10.77 -11.38
CA ILE A 39 17.12 11.83 -11.87
C ILE A 39 18.25 12.12 -10.86
N ILE A 40 17.92 12.20 -9.58
CA ILE A 40 18.83 12.72 -8.55
C ILE A 40 19.59 11.59 -7.84
N LEU A 41 18.94 10.43 -7.59
CA LEU A 41 19.58 9.39 -6.81
C LEU A 41 20.54 8.54 -7.63
N THR A 42 21.78 8.47 -7.18
CA THR A 42 22.83 7.61 -7.77
C THR A 42 22.78 6.21 -7.13
N LEU A 43 21.65 5.51 -7.34
CA LEU A 43 21.46 4.16 -6.81
C LEU A 43 22.14 3.12 -7.72
N PRO A 44 22.74 2.04 -7.13
CA PRO A 44 23.10 0.84 -7.90
C PRO A 44 21.88 0.31 -8.65
N VAL A 45 22.12 -0.24 -9.86
CA VAL A 45 21.04 -0.66 -10.78
C VAL A 45 19.99 -1.56 -10.09
N PRO A 46 20.36 -2.59 -9.30
CA PRO A 46 19.35 -3.42 -8.62
C PRO A 46 18.47 -2.63 -7.65
N LEU A 47 19.06 -1.72 -6.86
CA LEU A 47 18.30 -0.88 -5.94
C LEU A 47 17.42 0.14 -6.66
N LYS A 48 17.90 0.69 -7.79
CA LYS A 48 17.09 1.56 -8.64
C LYS A 48 15.86 0.82 -9.18
N VAL A 49 16.00 -0.43 -9.59
CA VAL A 49 14.86 -1.29 -9.98
C VAL A 49 13.90 -1.50 -8.82
N GLY A 50 14.42 -1.82 -7.62
CA GLY A 50 13.59 -1.96 -6.42
C GLY A 50 12.82 -0.69 -6.08
N PHE A 51 13.47 0.47 -6.16
CA PHE A 51 12.84 1.78 -5.95
C PHE A 51 11.73 2.04 -6.98
N ILE A 52 11.97 1.76 -8.26
CA ILE A 52 10.96 1.92 -9.33
C ILE A 52 9.75 1.00 -9.08
N ILE A 53 9.99 -0.26 -8.69
CA ILE A 53 8.90 -1.21 -8.36
C ILE A 53 8.05 -0.68 -7.20
N TYR A 54 8.68 -0.19 -6.13
CA TYR A 54 7.96 0.43 -5.01
C TYR A 54 7.13 1.63 -5.46
N ALA A 55 7.75 2.59 -6.14
CA ALA A 55 7.07 3.81 -6.57
C ALA A 55 5.94 3.54 -7.56
N ALA A 56 6.12 2.61 -8.49
CA ALA A 56 5.09 2.18 -9.43
C ALA A 56 3.90 1.51 -8.72
N SER A 57 4.17 0.66 -7.71
CA SER A 57 3.12 0.04 -6.90
C SER A 57 2.34 1.07 -6.06
N LEU A 58 3.02 2.10 -5.54
CA LEU A 58 2.40 3.21 -4.85
C LEU A 58 1.51 4.05 -5.78
N ILE A 59 2.01 4.39 -6.97
CA ILE A 59 1.23 5.11 -7.99
C ILE A 59 -0.02 4.31 -8.37
N LEU A 60 0.12 2.99 -8.55
CA LEU A 60 -1.01 2.10 -8.87
C LEU A 60 -2.08 2.14 -7.77
N LEU A 61 -1.69 2.00 -6.49
CA LEU A 61 -2.63 2.07 -5.37
C LEU A 61 -3.33 3.43 -5.33
N MET A 62 -2.58 4.52 -5.40
CA MET A 62 -3.13 5.88 -5.31
C MET A 62 -4.08 6.18 -6.47
N LEU A 63 -3.76 5.76 -7.70
CA LEU A 63 -4.62 5.88 -8.86
C LEU A 63 -5.90 5.04 -8.72
N ALA A 64 -5.76 3.77 -8.37
CA ALA A 64 -6.88 2.84 -8.21
C ALA A 64 -7.88 3.36 -7.16
N SER A 65 -7.37 3.82 -6.03
CA SER A 65 -8.18 4.38 -4.95
C SER A 65 -8.84 5.70 -5.35
N THR A 66 -8.12 6.61 -6.01
CA THR A 66 -8.69 7.85 -6.57
C THR A 66 -9.88 7.54 -7.48
N LEU A 67 -9.72 6.60 -8.43
CA LEU A 67 -10.77 6.22 -9.36
C LEU A 67 -11.93 5.48 -8.66
N TYR A 68 -11.63 4.62 -7.68
CA TYR A 68 -12.67 3.96 -6.89
C TYR A 68 -13.59 4.97 -6.20
N HIS A 69 -13.02 5.99 -5.55
CA HIS A 69 -13.79 7.01 -4.84
C HIS A 69 -14.47 8.00 -5.80
N ALA A 70 -13.79 8.45 -6.85
CA ALA A 70 -14.37 9.34 -7.86
C ALA A 70 -15.57 8.70 -8.58
N LEU A 71 -15.54 7.39 -8.78
CA LEU A 71 -16.56 6.63 -9.51
C LEU A 71 -17.55 5.90 -8.59
N THR A 72 -17.59 6.22 -7.28
CA THR A 72 -18.41 5.52 -6.27
C THR A 72 -19.87 5.38 -6.67
N PHE A 73 -20.45 6.39 -7.33
CA PHE A 73 -21.86 6.39 -7.74
C PHE A 73 -22.10 5.86 -9.16
N THR A 74 -21.14 5.16 -9.76
CA THR A 74 -21.22 4.62 -11.12
C THR A 74 -21.17 3.09 -11.12
N ARG A 75 -21.46 2.47 -12.27
CA ARG A 75 -21.31 1.02 -12.47
C ARG A 75 -19.86 0.56 -12.42
N ALA A 76 -18.91 1.46 -12.75
CA ALA A 76 -17.49 1.18 -12.73
C ALA A 76 -16.93 0.98 -11.32
N ASN A 77 -17.58 1.49 -10.28
CA ASN A 77 -17.17 1.39 -8.89
C ASN A 77 -16.79 -0.05 -8.47
N LYS A 78 -17.58 -1.04 -8.90
CA LYS A 78 -17.31 -2.44 -8.53
C LYS A 78 -15.95 -2.93 -9.04
N VAL A 79 -15.56 -2.54 -10.25
CA VAL A 79 -14.28 -2.92 -10.86
C VAL A 79 -13.14 -2.18 -10.15
N PHE A 80 -13.25 -0.85 -10.00
CA PHE A 80 -12.20 -0.06 -9.34
C PHE A 80 -12.04 -0.41 -7.87
N ARG A 81 -13.10 -0.81 -7.17
CA ARG A 81 -12.99 -1.36 -5.82
C ARG A 81 -12.13 -2.63 -5.77
N ALA A 82 -12.30 -3.54 -6.72
CA ALA A 82 -11.49 -4.75 -6.78
C ALA A 82 -10.01 -4.43 -7.05
N ILE A 83 -9.74 -3.49 -7.96
CA ILE A 83 -8.38 -3.04 -8.28
C ILE A 83 -7.74 -2.33 -7.08
N ASP A 84 -8.46 -1.41 -6.43
CA ASP A 84 -8.02 -0.67 -5.24
C ASP A 84 -7.59 -1.64 -4.12
N HIS A 85 -8.45 -2.58 -3.75
CA HIS A 85 -8.16 -3.55 -2.70
C HIS A 85 -7.01 -4.51 -3.08
N SER A 86 -6.89 -4.86 -4.37
CA SER A 86 -5.80 -5.70 -4.88
C SER A 86 -4.46 -4.97 -4.85
N SER A 87 -4.45 -3.67 -5.16
CA SER A 87 -3.22 -2.87 -5.22
C SER A 87 -2.58 -2.67 -3.85
N ILE A 88 -3.30 -2.89 -2.73
CA ILE A 88 -2.71 -2.92 -1.39
C ILE A 88 -1.67 -4.05 -1.29
N PHE A 89 -1.99 -5.27 -1.76
CA PHE A 89 -1.04 -6.38 -1.76
C PHE A 89 0.17 -6.09 -2.65
N ILE A 90 -0.06 -5.47 -3.81
CA ILE A 90 1.01 -5.07 -4.73
C ILE A 90 1.92 -4.03 -4.07
N LEU A 91 1.36 -3.04 -3.38
CA LEU A 91 2.16 -2.05 -2.65
C LEU A 91 2.97 -2.70 -1.52
N ILE A 92 2.40 -3.62 -0.76
CA ILE A 92 3.13 -4.32 0.30
C ILE A 92 4.32 -5.07 -0.30
N ALA A 93 4.13 -5.87 -1.36
CA ALA A 93 5.22 -6.57 -2.03
C ALA A 93 6.25 -5.61 -2.63
N GLY A 94 5.78 -4.53 -3.27
CA GLY A 94 6.62 -3.46 -3.80
C GLY A 94 7.45 -2.78 -2.73
N SER A 95 6.89 -2.55 -1.54
CA SER A 95 7.60 -1.95 -0.40
C SER A 95 8.73 -2.82 0.12
N PHE A 96 8.57 -4.15 0.13
CA PHE A 96 9.63 -5.07 0.55
C PHE A 96 10.74 -5.24 -0.47
N THR A 97 10.43 -5.08 -1.75
CA THR A 97 11.35 -5.36 -2.85
C THR A 97 12.71 -4.67 -2.71
N PRO A 98 12.84 -3.35 -2.47
CA PRO A 98 14.14 -2.70 -2.32
C PRO A 98 14.91 -3.17 -1.09
N PHE A 99 14.25 -3.47 0.02
CA PHE A 99 14.92 -3.99 1.23
C PHE A 99 15.44 -5.40 1.03
N ILE A 100 14.69 -6.28 0.35
CA ILE A 100 15.16 -7.63 0.00
C ILE A 100 16.37 -7.54 -0.93
N ILE A 101 16.35 -6.66 -1.93
CA ILE A 101 17.47 -6.43 -2.85
C ILE A 101 18.71 -5.92 -2.10
N TYR A 102 18.53 -5.06 -1.10
CA TYR A 102 19.63 -4.52 -0.30
C TYR A 102 20.23 -5.56 0.66
N LEU A 103 19.39 -6.37 1.31
CA LEU A 103 19.80 -7.26 2.40
C LEU A 103 20.26 -8.63 1.94
N TYR A 104 19.84 -9.08 0.77
CA TYR A 104 20.08 -10.43 0.28
C TYR A 104 20.68 -10.41 -1.12
N ASN A 105 21.39 -11.49 -1.47
CA ASN A 105 21.93 -11.73 -2.80
C ASN A 105 21.74 -13.20 -3.20
N GLY A 106 21.97 -13.52 -4.48
CA GLY A 106 21.91 -14.88 -5.01
C GLY A 106 20.55 -15.56 -4.74
N TRP A 107 20.58 -16.84 -4.41
CA TRP A 107 19.37 -17.65 -4.22
C TRP A 107 18.46 -17.15 -3.10
N ALA A 108 19.04 -16.63 -2.00
CA ALA A 108 18.26 -16.09 -0.91
C ALA A 108 17.39 -14.89 -1.37
N GLN A 109 17.97 -13.96 -2.12
CA GLN A 109 17.23 -12.84 -2.70
C GLN A 109 16.07 -13.32 -3.58
N THR A 110 16.34 -14.29 -4.47
CA THR A 110 15.33 -14.85 -5.36
C THR A 110 14.18 -15.48 -4.61
N ILE A 111 14.49 -16.29 -3.57
CA ILE A 111 13.48 -16.97 -2.73
C ILE A 111 12.61 -15.95 -1.99
N PHE A 112 13.21 -14.92 -1.36
CA PHE A 112 12.44 -13.90 -0.65
C PHE A 112 11.58 -13.06 -1.60
N LEU A 113 12.11 -12.65 -2.77
CA LEU A 113 11.34 -11.93 -3.78
C LEU A 113 10.17 -12.78 -4.31
N ALA A 114 10.44 -14.02 -4.70
CA ALA A 114 9.40 -14.92 -5.16
C ALA A 114 8.33 -15.15 -4.09
N GLY A 115 8.73 -15.36 -2.83
CA GLY A 115 7.84 -15.58 -1.71
C GLY A 115 6.90 -14.39 -1.46
N ILE A 116 7.44 -13.17 -1.41
CA ILE A 116 6.64 -11.97 -1.12
C ILE A 116 5.65 -11.67 -2.27
N TRP A 117 6.08 -11.79 -3.53
CA TRP A 117 5.21 -11.58 -4.67
C TRP A 117 4.16 -12.69 -4.83
N LEU A 118 4.51 -13.94 -4.56
CA LEU A 118 3.54 -15.05 -4.54
C LEU A 118 2.48 -14.84 -3.45
N THR A 119 2.88 -14.39 -2.26
CA THR A 119 1.94 -14.07 -1.18
C THR A 119 1.00 -12.94 -1.58
N ALA A 120 1.48 -11.92 -2.31
CA ALA A 120 0.63 -10.86 -2.85
C ALA A 120 -0.42 -11.42 -3.83
N VAL A 121 -0.02 -12.29 -4.77
CA VAL A 121 -0.93 -12.94 -5.72
C VAL A 121 -1.99 -13.77 -4.99
N ILE A 122 -1.57 -14.57 -4.01
CA ILE A 122 -2.48 -15.38 -3.18
C ILE A 122 -3.47 -14.49 -2.43
N GLY A 123 -3.02 -13.39 -1.81
CA GLY A 123 -3.88 -12.42 -1.14
C GLY A 123 -4.91 -11.79 -2.07
N ILE A 124 -4.50 -11.42 -3.29
CA ILE A 124 -5.40 -10.89 -4.33
C ILE A 124 -6.47 -11.93 -4.71
N ILE A 125 -6.07 -13.18 -4.93
CA ILE A 125 -6.99 -14.26 -5.26
C ILE A 125 -7.99 -14.46 -4.12
N ILE A 126 -7.52 -14.60 -2.88
CA ILE A 126 -8.38 -14.83 -1.71
C ILE A 126 -9.41 -13.71 -1.57
N THR A 127 -9.00 -12.45 -1.68
CA THR A 127 -9.89 -11.31 -1.45
C THR A 127 -10.92 -11.11 -2.55
N ASN A 128 -10.62 -11.53 -3.78
CA ASN A 128 -11.51 -11.34 -4.93
C ASN A 128 -12.39 -12.57 -5.26
N THR A 129 -11.93 -13.80 -4.98
CA THR A 129 -12.61 -15.03 -5.41
C THR A 129 -13.26 -15.80 -4.28
N ILE A 130 -12.67 -15.82 -3.09
CA ILE A 130 -13.19 -16.59 -1.97
C ILE A 130 -14.34 -15.82 -1.32
N VAL A 131 -15.47 -16.49 -1.13
CA VAL A 131 -16.58 -15.95 -0.32
C VAL A 131 -16.14 -15.97 1.14
N LEU A 132 -15.44 -14.91 1.56
CA LEU A 132 -15.04 -14.73 2.94
C LEU A 132 -16.27 -14.62 3.86
N PRO A 133 -16.20 -15.08 5.14
CA PRO A 133 -17.32 -15.06 6.08
C PRO A 133 -17.94 -13.66 6.25
N LYS A 134 -19.07 -13.57 6.98
CA LYS A 134 -19.88 -12.34 7.19
C LYS A 134 -19.09 -11.04 7.45
N ASN A 135 -17.83 -11.11 7.91
CA ASN A 135 -16.95 -9.98 8.17
C ASN A 135 -15.85 -9.78 7.11
N LYS A 136 -16.21 -9.81 5.82
CA LYS A 136 -15.28 -9.62 4.69
C LYS A 136 -14.28 -8.47 4.88
N LYS A 137 -14.74 -7.35 5.45
CA LYS A 137 -13.91 -6.17 5.69
C LYS A 137 -12.79 -6.46 6.70
N LEU A 138 -13.10 -7.07 7.84
CA LEU A 138 -12.13 -7.39 8.89
C LEU A 138 -11.12 -8.44 8.40
N THR A 139 -11.58 -9.46 7.68
CA THR A 139 -10.68 -10.49 7.13
C THR A 139 -9.67 -9.88 6.15
N GLY A 140 -10.12 -8.99 5.26
CA GLY A 140 -9.21 -8.27 4.35
C GLY A 140 -8.15 -7.45 5.12
N VAL A 141 -8.57 -6.69 6.13
CA VAL A 141 -7.65 -5.92 6.98
C VAL A 141 -6.63 -6.81 7.69
N MET A 142 -7.06 -7.95 8.25
CA MET A 142 -6.15 -8.90 8.90
C MET A 142 -5.13 -9.49 7.92
N LEU A 143 -5.52 -9.76 6.68
CA LEU A 143 -4.60 -10.22 5.64
C LEU A 143 -3.57 -9.14 5.29
N TYR A 144 -3.98 -7.87 5.14
CA TYR A 144 -3.04 -6.78 4.86
C TYR A 144 -2.05 -6.57 6.01
N ILE A 145 -2.53 -6.59 7.26
CA ILE A 145 -1.67 -6.47 8.45
C ILE A 145 -0.71 -7.65 8.52
N GLY A 146 -1.21 -8.88 8.42
CA GLY A 146 -0.38 -10.08 8.49
C GLY A 146 0.69 -10.10 7.40
N PHE A 147 0.33 -9.71 6.17
CA PHE A 147 1.27 -9.62 5.06
C PHE A 147 2.29 -8.49 5.26
N GLY A 148 1.85 -7.32 5.75
CA GLY A 148 2.75 -6.20 6.05
C GLY A 148 3.78 -6.55 7.14
N TRP A 149 3.37 -7.29 8.19
CA TRP A 149 4.28 -7.71 9.25
C TRP A 149 5.20 -8.89 8.88
N MET A 150 5.08 -9.46 7.67
CA MET A 150 6.13 -10.37 7.16
C MET A 150 7.51 -9.69 7.07
N GLY A 151 7.59 -8.35 7.14
CA GLY A 151 8.82 -7.60 7.32
C GLY A 151 9.66 -8.03 8.52
N LEU A 152 9.06 -8.63 9.53
CA LEU A 152 9.78 -9.25 10.67
C LEU A 152 10.74 -10.36 10.22
N LEU A 153 10.51 -10.98 9.06
CA LEU A 153 11.45 -11.96 8.47
C LEU A 153 12.77 -11.32 8.03
N LEU A 154 12.84 -9.99 7.91
CA LEU A 154 14.07 -9.26 7.60
C LEU A 154 14.94 -8.98 8.84
N ILE A 155 14.40 -9.17 10.07
CA ILE A 155 15.09 -8.88 11.34
C ILE A 155 16.51 -9.45 11.39
N PRO A 156 16.80 -10.71 10.97
CA PRO A 156 18.14 -11.26 11.06
C PRO A 156 19.20 -10.47 10.27
N LYS A 157 18.79 -9.67 9.30
CA LYS A 157 19.65 -8.84 8.46
C LYS A 157 19.50 -7.33 8.72
N MET A 158 18.58 -6.92 9.59
CA MET A 158 18.34 -5.49 9.86
C MET A 158 19.59 -4.74 10.35
N GLY A 159 20.50 -5.41 11.05
CA GLY A 159 21.78 -4.82 11.46
C GLY A 159 22.69 -4.35 10.31
N MET A 160 22.37 -4.69 9.06
CA MET A 160 23.06 -4.16 7.88
C MET A 160 22.53 -2.78 7.44
N MET A 161 21.38 -2.34 7.96
CA MET A 161 20.80 -1.03 7.70
C MET A 161 21.18 -0.07 8.82
N ASN A 162 21.26 1.24 8.49
CA ASN A 162 21.44 2.27 9.51
C ASN A 162 20.17 2.46 10.35
N ALA A 163 20.33 2.97 11.59
CA ALA A 163 19.22 3.15 12.52
C ALA A 163 18.07 4.03 11.96
N PRO A 164 18.30 5.16 11.25
CA PRO A 164 17.24 5.93 10.64
C PRO A 164 16.36 5.13 9.67
N VAL A 165 16.95 4.29 8.82
CA VAL A 165 16.20 3.41 7.89
C VAL A 165 15.30 2.45 8.66
N ILE A 166 15.83 1.80 9.71
CA ILE A 166 15.06 0.89 10.56
C ILE A 166 13.90 1.62 11.23
N CYS A 167 14.16 2.81 11.81
CA CYS A 167 13.14 3.63 12.46
C CYS A 167 12.02 4.01 11.48
N LEU A 168 12.37 4.45 10.28
CA LEU A 168 11.39 4.84 9.25
C LEU A 168 10.57 3.62 8.76
N LEU A 169 11.22 2.48 8.56
CA LEU A 169 10.54 1.24 8.17
C LEU A 169 9.52 0.80 9.22
N LEU A 170 9.93 0.79 10.50
CA LEU A 170 9.04 0.44 11.61
C LEU A 170 7.92 1.46 11.80
N ALA A 171 8.23 2.76 11.71
CA ALA A 171 7.23 3.83 11.79
C ALA A 171 6.16 3.68 10.71
N GLY A 172 6.54 3.35 9.48
CA GLY A 172 5.60 3.08 8.40
C GLY A 172 4.70 1.88 8.69
N GLY A 173 5.26 0.76 9.15
CA GLY A 173 4.49 -0.42 9.55
C GLY A 173 3.50 -0.12 10.69
N ILE A 174 3.91 0.68 11.68
CA ILE A 174 3.04 1.14 12.77
C ILE A 174 1.93 2.05 12.24
N LEU A 175 2.25 3.02 11.36
CA LEU A 175 1.25 3.92 10.76
C LEU A 175 0.22 3.14 9.94
N TYR A 176 0.63 2.18 9.11
CA TYR A 176 -0.30 1.29 8.40
C TYR A 176 -1.20 0.53 9.38
N THR A 177 -0.65 0.00 10.47
CA THR A 177 -1.41 -0.78 11.46
C THR A 177 -2.39 0.10 12.22
N ILE A 178 -1.95 1.23 12.77
CA ILE A 178 -2.81 2.17 13.50
C ILE A 178 -3.91 2.75 12.60
N GLY A 179 -3.57 3.03 11.33
CA GLY A 179 -4.53 3.51 10.34
C GLY A 179 -5.71 2.56 10.11
N THR A 180 -5.57 1.25 10.38
CA THR A 180 -6.70 0.32 10.30
C THR A 180 -7.75 0.56 11.37
N ILE A 181 -7.42 1.22 12.48
CA ILE A 181 -8.35 1.49 13.58
C ILE A 181 -9.51 2.40 13.15
N PRO A 182 -9.28 3.59 12.55
CA PRO A 182 -10.36 4.39 11.96
C PRO A 182 -11.20 3.60 10.96
N PHE A 183 -10.57 2.78 10.13
CA PHE A 183 -11.25 1.98 9.13
C PHE A 183 -12.27 0.98 9.73
N ALA A 184 -12.08 0.54 10.97
CA ALA A 184 -13.03 -0.34 11.67
C ALA A 184 -14.33 0.38 12.07
N PHE A 185 -14.33 1.71 12.24
CA PHE A 185 -15.50 2.49 12.63
C PHE A 185 -16.35 2.89 11.42
N LYS A 186 -17.69 2.82 11.60
CA LYS A 186 -18.67 3.25 10.58
C LYS A 186 -19.11 4.71 10.80
N LYS A 187 -18.15 5.62 11.07
CA LYS A 187 -18.43 7.05 11.28
C LYS A 187 -17.96 7.83 10.04
N PRO A 188 -18.59 8.97 9.71
CA PRO A 188 -18.13 9.85 8.65
C PRO A 188 -16.64 10.20 8.79
N PHE A 189 -15.95 10.32 7.68
CA PHE A 189 -14.52 10.67 7.57
C PHE A 189 -13.52 9.69 8.22
N MET A 190 -13.98 8.54 8.73
CA MET A 190 -13.05 7.52 9.24
C MET A 190 -12.25 6.86 8.11
N HIS A 191 -12.86 6.69 6.94
CA HIS A 191 -12.17 6.19 5.77
C HIS A 191 -11.15 7.20 5.22
N PHE A 192 -11.51 8.47 5.21
CA PHE A 192 -10.58 9.57 4.90
C PHE A 192 -9.36 9.57 5.84
N SER A 193 -9.59 9.38 7.16
CA SER A 193 -8.50 9.28 8.14
C SER A 193 -7.56 8.10 7.80
N TRP A 194 -8.11 6.96 7.37
CA TRP A 194 -7.30 5.84 6.89
C TRP A 194 -6.38 6.24 5.73
N HIS A 195 -6.88 7.00 4.74
CA HIS A 195 -6.08 7.48 3.62
C HIS A 195 -4.88 8.32 4.07
N LEU A 196 -5.06 9.20 5.08
CA LEU A 196 -3.96 9.99 5.61
C LEU A 196 -2.86 9.13 6.25
N PHE A 197 -3.25 8.08 6.99
CA PHE A 197 -2.30 7.12 7.55
C PHE A 197 -1.55 6.35 6.45
N VAL A 198 -2.23 5.95 5.38
CA VAL A 198 -1.61 5.28 4.23
C VAL A 198 -0.57 6.16 3.56
N ILE A 199 -0.88 7.43 3.32
CA ILE A 199 0.07 8.40 2.74
C ILE A 199 1.25 8.61 3.68
N GLY A 200 1.02 8.84 4.98
CA GLY A 200 2.08 9.00 5.96
C GLY A 200 3.02 7.80 6.01
N ALA A 201 2.46 6.58 6.04
CA ALA A 201 3.23 5.35 6.02
C ALA A 201 4.03 5.17 4.71
N ALA A 202 3.41 5.47 3.57
CA ALA A 202 4.11 5.44 2.28
C ALA A 202 5.26 6.46 2.24
N CYS A 203 5.08 7.66 2.76
CA CYS A 203 6.16 8.65 2.88
C CYS A 203 7.33 8.13 3.73
N THR A 204 7.06 7.52 4.90
CA THR A 204 8.16 6.96 5.73
C THR A 204 8.91 5.85 5.00
N HIS A 205 8.20 4.95 4.31
CA HIS A 205 8.84 3.90 3.51
C HIS A 205 9.62 4.47 2.33
N PHE A 206 9.10 5.51 1.66
CA PHE A 206 9.83 6.21 0.59
C PHE A 206 11.18 6.74 1.08
N PHE A 207 11.18 7.47 2.21
CA PHE A 207 12.42 7.97 2.78
C PHE A 207 13.34 6.84 3.29
N ALA A 208 12.80 5.78 3.87
CA ALA A 208 13.59 4.61 4.25
C ALA A 208 14.32 4.00 3.04
N ILE A 209 13.65 3.89 1.88
CA ILE A 209 14.24 3.31 0.67
C ILE A 209 15.34 4.19 0.08
N ILE A 210 15.15 5.51 0.01
CA ILE A 210 16.18 6.42 -0.53
C ILE A 210 17.38 6.57 0.41
N MET A 211 17.23 6.24 1.70
CA MET A 211 18.32 6.27 2.70
C MET A 211 19.04 4.93 2.83
N LEU A 212 18.72 3.90 2.01
CA LEU A 212 19.45 2.63 1.99
C LEU A 212 20.90 2.77 1.45
N VAL A 213 21.23 3.93 0.84
CA VAL A 213 22.54 4.16 0.20
C VAL A 213 23.20 5.40 0.79
#